data_0b93329db399d5a5b65d62129b4668f6
#
_entry.id   0b93329db399d5a5b65d62129b4668f6
#
_cell.length_a   1.000
_cell.length_b   1.000
_cell.length_c   1.000
_cell.angle_alpha   90.00
_cell.angle_beta   90.00
_cell.angle_gamma   90.00
#
_symmetry.space_group_name_H-M   'P 1'
#
loop_
_entity.id
_entity.type
_entity.pdbx_description
1 polymer ?
#
loop_
_entity_poly.entity_id
_entity_poly.type
_entity_poly.pdbx_seq_one_letter_code
_entity_poly.pdbx_strand_id
1 'polypeptide(L)'
;YSDVLFFYNDLVTNQGLQINTLESINTVLRPTFQLAVRDDIIRKNPVDGAYCEIKKRNGGSRKTRRALTVEQQRELMDYVANNPCFYHWYPFFLFLLATGCRIGEAIGIRWDDIDLERRVININHSLTYYQRSDDSFRCEFRVSLPKTEAGVRLIPMMPQLYEVLKDEYDRQTKEGFCETNIDGMTNFVFTNRFGNPHNPAAVNRAIKRIVDTHNAEEEVEAKKKRRDPIIIPRFSCHIFRHTFASRFCENETNIKVIQEVMGHADVSTTMNIYAEANPEVTRASIEKLAKNMDIL
;
A
#
# COMPACT_ATOMS: atom_id res chain seq x y z
N TYR A 1 -6.89 -34.34 -12.82
CA TYR A 1 -7.65 -33.09 -12.91
C TYR A 1 -8.77 -33.06 -11.87
N SER A 2 -9.62 -34.09 -11.83
CA SER A 2 -10.78 -34.16 -10.91
C SER A 2 -10.37 -34.01 -9.45
N ASP A 3 -9.28 -34.64 -9.04
CA ASP A 3 -8.78 -34.60 -7.66
C ASP A 3 -8.33 -33.15 -7.28
N VAL A 4 -7.66 -32.46 -8.20
CA VAL A 4 -7.27 -31.06 -7.99
C VAL A 4 -8.49 -30.14 -7.93
N LEU A 5 -9.48 -30.38 -8.79
CA LEU A 5 -10.73 -29.62 -8.79
C LEU A 5 -11.49 -29.84 -7.47
N PHE A 6 -11.57 -31.09 -7.00
CA PHE A 6 -12.17 -31.43 -5.71
C PHE A 6 -11.42 -30.75 -4.55
N PHE A 7 -10.09 -30.84 -4.54
CA PHE A 7 -9.24 -30.20 -3.54
C PHE A 7 -9.45 -28.67 -3.50
N TYR A 8 -9.46 -28.01 -4.65
CA TYR A 8 -9.69 -26.56 -4.72
C TYR A 8 -11.10 -26.18 -4.27
N ASN A 9 -12.09 -26.98 -4.62
CA ASN A 9 -13.47 -26.78 -4.16
C ASN A 9 -13.57 -26.93 -2.64
N ASP A 10 -12.93 -27.96 -2.05
CA ASP A 10 -12.89 -28.19 -0.62
C ASP A 10 -12.26 -26.99 0.13
N LEU A 11 -11.13 -26.48 -0.35
CA LEU A 11 -10.46 -25.30 0.22
C LEU A 11 -11.38 -24.08 0.27
N VAL A 12 -12.19 -23.86 -0.76
CA VAL A 12 -13.08 -22.69 -0.84
C VAL A 12 -14.37 -22.91 -0.07
N THR A 13 -15.04 -24.07 -0.23
CA THR A 13 -16.39 -24.31 0.32
C THR A 13 -16.36 -24.76 1.76
N ASN A 14 -15.48 -25.68 2.12
CA ASN A 14 -15.43 -26.26 3.47
C ASN A 14 -14.45 -25.55 4.40
N GLN A 15 -13.30 -25.09 3.86
CA GLN A 15 -12.30 -24.39 4.66
C GLN A 15 -12.41 -22.85 4.58
N GLY A 16 -13.32 -22.32 3.73
CA GLY A 16 -13.61 -20.91 3.65
C GLY A 16 -12.48 -20.02 3.06
N LEU A 17 -11.53 -20.62 2.32
CA LEU A 17 -10.44 -19.86 1.72
C LEU A 17 -10.96 -18.89 0.65
N GLN A 18 -10.38 -17.70 0.65
CA GLN A 18 -10.67 -16.72 -0.39
C GLN A 18 -10.06 -17.14 -1.74
N ILE A 19 -10.72 -16.81 -2.83
CA ILE A 19 -10.26 -17.14 -4.20
C ILE A 19 -8.84 -16.59 -4.48
N ASN A 20 -8.48 -15.43 -3.93
CA ASN A 20 -7.13 -14.89 -4.07
C ASN A 20 -6.07 -15.76 -3.34
N THR A 21 -6.43 -16.40 -2.23
CA THR A 21 -5.54 -17.35 -1.54
C THR A 21 -5.38 -18.61 -2.38
N LEU A 22 -6.47 -19.10 -3.00
CA LEU A 22 -6.43 -20.22 -3.93
C LEU A 22 -5.54 -19.89 -5.15
N GLU A 23 -5.55 -18.65 -5.65
CA GLU A 23 -4.64 -18.20 -6.72
C GLU A 23 -3.18 -18.35 -6.33
N SER A 24 -2.84 -17.99 -5.09
CA SER A 24 -1.47 -18.16 -4.57
C SER A 24 -1.07 -19.63 -4.50
N ILE A 25 -1.96 -20.53 -4.07
CA ILE A 25 -1.74 -21.97 -4.06
C ILE A 25 -1.52 -22.48 -5.50
N ASN A 26 -2.38 -22.06 -6.43
CA ASN A 26 -2.29 -22.44 -7.83
C ASN A 26 -0.97 -21.97 -8.48
N THR A 27 -0.45 -20.81 -8.07
CA THR A 27 0.83 -20.26 -8.56
C THR A 27 2.02 -21.17 -8.18
N VAL A 28 1.92 -21.92 -7.10
CA VAL A 28 2.94 -22.90 -6.69
C VAL A 28 2.68 -24.27 -7.34
N LEU A 29 1.46 -24.76 -7.31
CA LEU A 29 1.13 -26.11 -7.79
C LEU A 29 1.27 -26.24 -9.31
N ARG A 30 0.86 -25.22 -10.08
CA ARG A 30 0.88 -25.30 -11.54
C ARG A 30 2.31 -25.51 -12.11
N PRO A 31 3.34 -24.73 -11.76
CA PRO A 31 4.70 -24.98 -12.24
C PRO A 31 5.28 -26.29 -11.71
N THR A 32 4.93 -26.71 -10.49
CA THR A 32 5.39 -28.00 -9.93
C THR A 32 4.89 -29.17 -10.77
N PHE A 33 3.60 -29.23 -11.08
CA PHE A 33 3.06 -30.27 -11.97
C PHE A 33 3.52 -30.12 -13.42
N GLN A 34 3.83 -28.88 -13.86
CA GLN A 34 4.43 -28.68 -15.19
C GLN A 34 5.84 -29.27 -15.28
N LEU A 35 6.62 -29.22 -14.20
CA LEU A 35 7.90 -29.90 -14.13
C LEU A 35 7.73 -31.42 -14.26
N ALA A 36 6.77 -32.00 -13.52
CA ALA A 36 6.47 -33.44 -13.62
C ALA A 36 6.03 -33.88 -15.03
N VAL A 37 5.36 -33.00 -15.79
CA VAL A 37 5.07 -33.27 -17.22
C VAL A 37 6.33 -33.25 -18.06
N ARG A 38 7.25 -32.29 -17.81
CA ARG A 38 8.54 -32.20 -18.56
C ARG A 38 9.46 -33.38 -18.28
N ASP A 39 9.39 -33.95 -17.08
CA ASP A 39 10.18 -35.09 -16.64
C ASP A 39 9.49 -36.42 -16.98
N ASP A 40 8.44 -36.41 -17.82
CA ASP A 40 7.65 -37.56 -18.26
C ASP A 40 7.05 -38.42 -17.11
N ILE A 41 6.90 -37.84 -15.91
CA ILE A 41 6.29 -38.51 -14.75
C ILE A 41 4.78 -38.57 -14.93
N ILE A 42 4.17 -37.53 -15.48
CA ILE A 42 2.74 -37.43 -15.78
C ILE A 42 2.51 -36.92 -17.21
N ARG A 43 1.45 -37.37 -17.85
CA ARG A 43 1.15 -37.01 -19.24
C ARG A 43 0.61 -35.59 -19.44
N LYS A 44 -0.13 -35.06 -18.44
CA LYS A 44 -0.78 -33.77 -18.50
C LYS A 44 -0.76 -33.11 -17.12
N ASN A 45 -0.69 -31.80 -17.11
CA ASN A 45 -0.77 -31.04 -15.86
C ASN A 45 -2.21 -31.07 -15.30
N PRO A 46 -2.46 -31.68 -14.13
CA PRO A 46 -3.80 -31.80 -13.56
C PRO A 46 -4.36 -30.48 -13.03
N VAL A 47 -3.52 -29.46 -12.93
CA VAL A 47 -3.87 -28.11 -12.40
C VAL A 47 -4.41 -27.19 -13.48
N ASP A 48 -4.11 -27.48 -14.77
CA ASP A 48 -4.51 -26.61 -15.86
C ASP A 48 -6.04 -26.49 -15.96
N GLY A 49 -6.52 -25.24 -15.85
CA GLY A 49 -7.93 -24.90 -15.91
C GLY A 49 -8.70 -25.02 -14.58
N ALA A 50 -8.23 -25.80 -13.63
CA ALA A 50 -8.95 -26.04 -12.35
C ALA A 50 -9.24 -24.77 -11.56
N TYR A 51 -8.24 -23.89 -11.41
CA TYR A 51 -8.41 -22.58 -10.75
C TYR A 51 -9.44 -21.70 -11.46
N CYS A 52 -9.39 -21.63 -12.79
CA CYS A 52 -10.31 -20.81 -13.58
C CYS A 52 -11.77 -21.29 -13.42
N GLU A 53 -11.96 -22.61 -13.32
CA GLU A 53 -13.30 -23.20 -13.13
C GLU A 53 -13.86 -22.85 -11.75
N ILE A 54 -13.07 -23.01 -10.68
CA ILE A 54 -13.48 -22.66 -9.32
C ILE A 54 -13.76 -21.15 -9.20
N LYS A 55 -12.91 -20.30 -9.80
CA LYS A 55 -13.10 -18.85 -9.83
C LYS A 55 -14.41 -18.44 -10.52
N LYS A 56 -14.78 -19.10 -11.62
CA LYS A 56 -16.06 -18.85 -12.32
C LYS A 56 -17.25 -19.25 -11.46
N ARG A 57 -17.18 -20.42 -10.78
CA ARG A 57 -18.28 -20.94 -9.95
C ARG A 57 -18.55 -20.08 -8.72
N ASN A 58 -17.49 -19.58 -8.07
CA ASN A 58 -17.60 -18.87 -6.79
C ASN A 58 -17.65 -17.35 -6.93
N GLY A 59 -17.73 -16.82 -8.14
CA GLY A 59 -17.92 -15.39 -8.44
C GLY A 59 -16.97 -14.52 -7.64
N GLY A 60 -15.72 -14.38 -8.07
CA GLY A 60 -14.74 -13.59 -7.34
C GLY A 60 -15.11 -12.10 -7.30
N SER A 61 -15.89 -11.69 -6.33
CA SER A 61 -16.02 -10.28 -5.98
C SER A 61 -14.67 -9.81 -5.45
N ARG A 62 -13.93 -9.05 -6.26
CA ARG A 62 -12.80 -8.28 -5.74
C ARG A 62 -13.35 -7.34 -4.68
N LYS A 63 -12.98 -7.55 -3.42
CA LYS A 63 -13.15 -6.50 -2.41
C LYS A 63 -12.28 -5.33 -2.87
N THR A 64 -12.91 -4.32 -3.45
CA THR A 64 -12.23 -3.08 -3.82
C THR A 64 -11.66 -2.46 -2.54
N ARG A 65 -10.36 -2.22 -2.55
CA ARG A 65 -9.70 -1.49 -1.47
C ARG A 65 -10.09 -0.03 -1.65
N ARG A 66 -10.95 0.48 -0.80
CA ARG A 66 -11.38 1.88 -0.88
C ARG A 66 -10.35 2.79 -0.24
N ALA A 67 -10.04 3.90 -0.93
CA ALA A 67 -9.31 5.03 -0.35
C ALA A 67 -10.12 5.62 0.83
N LEU A 68 -9.42 6.25 1.76
CA LEU A 68 -10.09 7.06 2.78
C LEU A 68 -10.83 8.22 2.13
N THR A 69 -12.00 8.57 2.62
CA THR A 69 -12.65 9.82 2.21
C THR A 69 -11.80 11.02 2.66
N VAL A 70 -12.05 12.21 2.07
CA VAL A 70 -11.34 13.43 2.49
C VAL A 70 -11.55 13.71 3.97
N GLU A 71 -12.77 13.48 4.44
CA GLU A 71 -13.16 13.67 5.85
C GLU A 71 -12.43 12.68 6.76
N GLN A 72 -12.44 11.37 6.43
CA GLN A 72 -11.74 10.34 7.20
C GLN A 72 -10.22 10.56 7.22
N GLN A 73 -9.64 11.01 6.10
CA GLN A 73 -8.22 11.33 6.01
C GLN A 73 -7.87 12.51 6.92
N ARG A 74 -8.68 13.57 6.89
CA ARG A 74 -8.48 14.76 7.73
C ARG A 74 -8.60 14.38 9.20
N GLU A 75 -9.68 13.70 9.57
CA GLU A 75 -9.93 13.26 10.94
C GLU A 75 -8.81 12.39 11.49
N LEU A 76 -8.30 11.42 10.69
CA LEU A 76 -7.17 10.60 11.08
C LEU A 76 -5.92 11.43 11.35
N MET A 77 -5.59 12.36 10.45
CA MET A 77 -4.37 13.15 10.57
C MET A 77 -4.46 14.16 11.71
N ASP A 78 -5.60 14.79 11.90
CA ASP A 78 -5.86 15.71 13.02
C ASP A 78 -5.82 14.97 14.37
N TYR A 79 -6.41 13.77 14.43
CA TYR A 79 -6.34 12.94 15.63
C TYR A 79 -4.90 12.54 15.98
N VAL A 80 -4.13 12.06 14.99
CA VAL A 80 -2.74 11.66 15.20
C VAL A 80 -1.86 12.84 15.61
N ALA A 81 -2.04 14.01 14.98
CA ALA A 81 -1.27 15.21 15.29
C ALA A 81 -1.49 15.71 16.74
N ASN A 82 -2.72 15.61 17.23
CA ASN A 82 -3.11 16.18 18.53
C ASN A 82 -3.11 15.17 19.68
N ASN A 83 -2.92 13.87 19.40
CA ASN A 83 -2.92 12.84 20.44
C ASN A 83 -1.52 12.60 21.01
N PRO A 84 -1.28 12.83 22.33
CA PRO A 84 0.04 12.67 22.96
C PRO A 84 0.66 11.27 22.81
N CYS A 85 -0.17 10.24 22.66
CA CYS A 85 0.29 8.86 22.48
C CYS A 85 0.66 8.53 21.04
N PHE A 86 0.15 9.28 20.05
CA PHE A 86 0.25 8.92 18.64
C PHE A 86 0.92 9.97 17.76
N TYR A 87 1.20 11.19 18.26
CA TYR A 87 1.77 12.28 17.46
C TYR A 87 3.08 11.90 16.75
N HIS A 88 3.87 10.99 17.33
CA HIS A 88 5.11 10.51 16.73
C HIS A 88 4.92 9.72 15.42
N TRP A 89 3.68 9.27 15.11
CA TRP A 89 3.34 8.67 13.83
C TRP A 89 2.99 9.69 12.75
N TYR A 90 2.74 10.95 13.13
CA TYR A 90 2.30 11.99 12.20
C TYR A 90 3.27 12.20 11.03
N PRO A 91 4.60 12.36 11.23
CA PRO A 91 5.54 12.54 10.12
C PRO A 91 5.52 11.36 9.15
N PHE A 92 5.46 10.15 9.67
CA PHE A 92 5.45 8.94 8.85
C PHE A 92 4.14 8.79 8.05
N PHE A 93 3.00 9.06 8.66
CA PHE A 93 1.71 8.97 7.95
C PHE A 93 1.55 10.08 6.93
N LEU A 94 2.02 11.29 7.24
CA LEU A 94 2.05 12.37 6.27
C LEU A 94 2.96 12.02 5.08
N PHE A 95 4.13 11.44 5.33
CA PHE A 95 5.02 10.97 4.28
C PHE A 95 4.31 9.97 3.35
N LEU A 96 3.63 8.97 3.90
CA LEU A 96 2.88 7.98 3.12
C LEU A 96 1.75 8.61 2.29
N LEU A 97 1.01 9.56 2.88
CA LEU A 97 -0.10 10.28 2.21
C LEU A 97 0.38 11.29 1.16
N ALA A 98 1.56 11.88 1.34
CA ALA A 98 2.07 12.90 0.43
C ALA A 98 2.94 12.34 -0.71
N THR A 99 3.43 11.10 -0.58
CA THR A 99 4.32 10.49 -1.58
C THR A 99 3.69 9.28 -2.28
N GLY A 100 2.69 8.67 -1.66
CA GLY A 100 2.13 7.40 -2.14
C GLY A 100 3.13 6.23 -2.16
N CYS A 101 4.23 6.32 -1.42
CA CYS A 101 5.25 5.26 -1.34
C CYS A 101 4.68 3.94 -0.85
N ARG A 102 5.28 2.83 -1.31
CA ARG A 102 5.04 1.52 -0.70
C ARG A 102 5.62 1.50 0.71
N ILE A 103 5.07 0.67 1.59
CA ILE A 103 5.55 0.60 2.99
C ILE A 103 7.05 0.32 3.07
N GLY A 104 7.58 -0.59 2.23
CA GLY A 104 9.01 -0.89 2.20
C GLY A 104 9.88 0.29 1.75
N GLU A 105 9.41 1.09 0.80
CA GLU A 105 10.05 2.33 0.35
C GLU A 105 10.06 3.36 1.49
N ALA A 106 8.92 3.55 2.16
CA ALA A 106 8.78 4.55 3.22
C ALA A 106 9.60 4.22 4.48
N ILE A 107 9.64 2.95 4.92
CA ILE A 107 10.47 2.57 6.08
C ILE A 107 11.96 2.52 5.73
N GLY A 108 12.29 2.43 4.44
CA GLY A 108 13.66 2.40 3.94
C GLY A 108 14.23 3.77 3.62
N ILE A 109 13.42 4.83 3.60
CA ILE A 109 13.91 6.16 3.21
C ILE A 109 14.99 6.66 4.18
N ARG A 110 16.06 7.24 3.63
CA ARG A 110 17.19 7.77 4.37
C ARG A 110 17.33 9.27 4.15
N TRP A 111 18.02 9.95 5.04
CA TRP A 111 18.35 11.37 4.84
C TRP A 111 19.17 11.61 3.58
N ASP A 112 20.03 10.65 3.19
CA ASP A 112 20.81 10.72 1.94
C ASP A 112 19.95 10.68 0.67
N ASP A 113 18.68 10.25 0.78
CA ASP A 113 17.72 10.20 -0.33
C ASP A 113 16.81 11.44 -0.39
N ILE A 114 16.97 12.37 0.56
CA ILE A 114 16.12 13.56 0.73
C ILE A 114 16.94 14.82 0.46
N ASP A 115 16.64 15.52 -0.62
CA ASP A 115 17.21 16.82 -0.92
C ASP A 115 16.24 17.92 -0.42
N LEU A 116 16.53 18.47 0.75
CA LEU A 116 15.73 19.54 1.36
C LEU A 116 15.87 20.88 0.63
N GLU A 117 16.99 21.13 -0.06
CA GLU A 117 17.20 22.38 -0.81
C GLU A 117 16.36 22.37 -2.08
N ARG A 118 16.42 21.28 -2.86
CA ARG A 118 15.63 21.08 -4.07
C ARG A 118 14.20 20.63 -3.81
N ARG A 119 13.89 20.27 -2.57
CA ARG A 119 12.60 19.72 -2.15
C ARG A 119 12.19 18.47 -2.93
N VAL A 120 13.10 17.51 -3.05
CA VAL A 120 12.89 16.27 -3.80
C VAL A 120 13.28 15.06 -2.98
N ILE A 121 12.52 13.99 -3.10
CA ILE A 121 12.77 12.69 -2.50
C ILE A 121 13.11 11.70 -3.60
N ASN A 122 14.23 10.99 -3.46
CA ASN A 122 14.67 9.95 -4.38
C ASN A 122 14.27 8.57 -3.84
N ILE A 123 13.30 7.94 -4.47
CA ILE A 123 12.91 6.56 -4.15
C ILE A 123 13.72 5.63 -5.04
N ASN A 124 14.73 4.97 -4.47
CA ASN A 124 15.69 4.13 -5.19
C ASN A 124 15.88 2.73 -4.58
N HIS A 125 15.28 2.48 -3.42
CA HIS A 125 15.34 1.19 -2.73
C HIS A 125 14.12 1.00 -1.82
N SER A 126 14.02 -0.17 -1.22
CA SER A 126 13.03 -0.49 -0.21
C SER A 126 13.61 -1.42 0.86
N LEU A 127 13.12 -1.36 2.08
CA LEU A 127 13.39 -2.37 3.10
C LEU A 127 12.34 -3.47 3.05
N THR A 128 12.81 -4.71 3.05
CA THR A 128 11.99 -5.90 3.26
C THR A 128 12.28 -6.46 4.64
N TYR A 129 11.25 -6.96 5.32
CA TYR A 129 11.37 -7.59 6.63
C TYR A 129 10.78 -8.98 6.55
N TYR A 130 11.60 -10.00 6.63
CA TYR A 130 11.20 -11.39 6.43
C TYR A 130 11.95 -12.32 7.38
N GLN A 131 11.39 -13.50 7.56
CA GLN A 131 12.01 -14.56 8.34
C GLN A 131 13.25 -15.09 7.60
N ARG A 132 14.35 -15.24 8.32
CA ARG A 132 15.56 -15.87 7.78
C ARG A 132 15.27 -17.32 7.35
N SER A 133 15.97 -17.75 6.34
CA SER A 133 15.91 -19.14 5.85
C SER A 133 16.71 -20.12 6.72
N ASP A 134 17.42 -19.62 7.73
CA ASP A 134 18.09 -20.46 8.72
C ASP A 134 17.10 -20.93 9.81
N ASP A 135 17.48 -21.95 10.57
CA ASP A 135 16.66 -22.55 11.63
C ASP A 135 16.39 -21.60 12.83
N SER A 136 16.88 -20.35 12.78
CA SER A 136 16.75 -19.40 13.90
C SER A 136 15.35 -18.78 14.03
N PHE A 137 14.48 -18.92 13.05
CA PHE A 137 13.13 -18.29 12.97
C PHE A 137 13.14 -16.77 13.21
N ARG A 138 14.30 -16.11 13.10
CA ARG A 138 14.46 -14.67 13.32
C ARG A 138 14.10 -13.91 12.04
N CYS A 139 13.39 -12.80 12.21
CA CYS A 139 13.15 -11.87 11.11
C CYS A 139 14.27 -10.84 11.05
N GLU A 140 14.66 -10.48 9.84
CA GLU A 140 15.67 -9.45 9.58
C GLU A 140 15.22 -8.49 8.49
N PHE A 141 15.84 -7.31 8.50
CA PHE A 141 15.71 -6.36 7.40
C PHE A 141 16.73 -6.69 6.32
N ARG A 142 16.32 -6.47 5.07
CA ARG A 142 17.20 -6.47 3.90
C ARG A 142 16.85 -5.31 2.98
N VAL A 143 17.86 -4.75 2.37
CA VAL A 143 17.68 -3.79 1.28
C VAL A 143 17.28 -4.55 0.02
N SER A 144 16.22 -4.08 -0.63
CA SER A 144 15.78 -4.57 -1.93
C SER A 144 15.81 -3.43 -2.94
N LEU A 145 16.56 -3.62 -4.01
CA LEU A 145 16.57 -2.68 -5.12
C LEU A 145 15.31 -2.86 -5.99
N PRO A 146 14.84 -1.81 -6.66
CA PRO A 146 13.72 -1.90 -7.58
C PRO A 146 14.00 -2.90 -8.70
N LYS A 147 13.03 -3.75 -9.01
CA LYS A 147 13.14 -4.74 -10.10
C LYS A 147 13.07 -4.11 -11.50
N THR A 148 12.59 -2.89 -11.60
CA THR A 148 12.40 -2.14 -12.85
C THR A 148 12.86 -0.71 -12.67
N GLU A 149 13.27 -0.07 -13.76
CA GLU A 149 13.64 1.36 -13.77
C GLU A 149 12.51 2.26 -13.26
N ALA A 150 11.26 1.93 -13.53
CA ALA A 150 10.09 2.65 -13.01
C ALA A 150 9.98 2.65 -11.47
N GLY A 151 10.72 1.76 -10.81
CA GLY A 151 10.80 1.74 -9.35
C GLY A 151 11.70 2.84 -8.78
N VAL A 152 12.64 3.36 -9.58
CA VAL A 152 13.48 4.50 -9.23
C VAL A 152 12.79 5.77 -9.72
N ARG A 153 12.49 6.68 -8.80
CA ARG A 153 11.77 7.89 -9.14
C ARG A 153 12.05 9.03 -8.18
N LEU A 154 11.92 10.25 -8.68
CA LEU A 154 11.99 11.47 -7.91
C LEU A 154 10.58 11.96 -7.61
N ILE A 155 10.30 12.26 -6.34
CA ILE A 155 9.02 12.79 -5.89
C ILE A 155 9.23 14.21 -5.36
N PRO A 156 8.66 15.25 -5.99
CA PRO A 156 8.67 16.60 -5.45
C PRO A 156 7.91 16.65 -4.12
N MET A 157 8.45 17.36 -3.14
CA MET A 157 7.80 17.49 -1.83
C MET A 157 6.67 18.52 -1.87
N MET A 158 5.53 18.14 -1.33
CA MET A 158 4.48 19.10 -0.99
C MET A 158 4.97 20.02 0.16
N PRO A 159 4.53 21.29 0.21
CA PRO A 159 4.97 22.23 1.25
C PRO A 159 4.83 21.71 2.67
N GLN A 160 3.70 21.05 2.99
CA GLN A 160 3.45 20.50 4.32
C GLN A 160 4.42 19.36 4.67
N LEU A 161 4.76 18.51 3.70
CA LEU A 161 5.72 17.44 3.89
C LEU A 161 7.14 17.98 4.12
N TYR A 162 7.50 19.02 3.38
CA TYR A 162 8.79 19.69 3.53
C TYR A 162 9.00 20.22 4.95
N GLU A 163 8.02 20.96 5.50
CA GLU A 163 8.10 21.51 6.86
C GLU A 163 8.26 20.38 7.89
N VAL A 164 7.46 19.33 7.81
CA VAL A 164 7.53 18.19 8.74
C VAL A 164 8.85 17.44 8.63
N LEU A 165 9.38 17.22 7.42
CA LEU A 165 10.69 16.57 7.26
C LEU A 165 11.84 17.44 7.73
N LYS A 166 11.74 18.76 7.58
CA LYS A 166 12.72 19.71 8.11
C LYS A 166 12.73 19.69 9.63
N ASP A 167 11.58 19.75 10.27
CA ASP A 167 11.46 19.66 11.73
C ASP A 167 12.03 18.33 12.25
N GLU A 168 11.75 17.24 11.54
CA GLU A 168 12.28 15.91 11.89
C GLU A 168 13.80 15.84 11.71
N TYR A 169 14.35 16.44 10.66
CA TYR A 169 15.79 16.56 10.45
C TYR A 169 16.47 17.37 11.57
N ASP A 170 15.90 18.51 11.93
CA ASP A 170 16.39 19.38 12.99
C ASP A 170 16.33 18.69 14.35
N ARG A 171 15.31 17.88 14.60
CA ARG A 171 15.20 17.04 15.80
C ARG A 171 16.30 15.98 15.83
N GLN A 172 16.46 15.22 14.74
CA GLN A 172 17.48 14.16 14.68
C GLN A 172 18.90 14.69 14.66
N THR A 173 19.13 15.90 14.17
CA THR A 173 20.43 16.58 14.27
C THR A 173 20.82 16.81 15.73
N LYS A 174 19.87 17.05 16.63
CA LYS A 174 20.09 17.27 18.06
C LYS A 174 20.15 15.97 18.86
N GLU A 175 19.31 15.00 18.50
CA GLU A 175 19.13 13.74 19.25
C GLU A 175 20.02 12.60 18.75
N GLY A 176 20.55 12.72 17.52
CA GLY A 176 21.30 11.69 16.80
C GLY A 176 20.50 11.06 15.67
N PHE A 177 21.19 10.74 14.59
CA PHE A 177 20.63 10.02 13.45
C PHE A 177 20.61 8.51 13.70
N CYS A 178 19.85 7.78 12.89
CA CYS A 178 19.78 6.33 12.94
C CYS A 178 21.13 5.69 12.58
N GLU A 179 21.75 5.01 13.54
CA GLU A 179 23.03 4.31 13.37
C GLU A 179 22.87 2.86 12.87
N THR A 180 21.64 2.36 12.83
CA THR A 180 21.36 0.98 12.38
C THR A 180 21.85 0.79 10.96
N ASN A 181 22.76 -0.16 10.76
CA ASN A 181 23.28 -0.53 9.45
C ASN A 181 22.51 -1.74 8.90
N ILE A 182 21.91 -1.59 7.73
CA ILE A 182 21.22 -2.65 6.99
C ILE A 182 21.82 -2.72 5.59
N ASP A 183 22.54 -3.79 5.31
CA ASP A 183 23.23 -4.02 4.02
C ASP A 183 24.08 -2.81 3.56
N GLY A 184 24.76 -2.13 4.48
CA GLY A 184 25.61 -0.96 4.24
C GLY A 184 24.88 0.40 4.27
N MET A 185 23.57 0.42 4.46
CA MET A 185 22.76 1.64 4.55
C MET A 185 22.48 2.03 6.01
N THR A 186 22.58 3.32 6.29
CA THR A 186 22.32 3.95 7.61
C THR A 186 21.46 5.20 7.41
N ASN A 187 21.26 6.00 8.47
CA ASN A 187 20.54 7.28 8.43
C ASN A 187 19.08 7.18 8.01
N PHE A 188 18.40 6.08 8.39
CA PHE A 188 16.97 5.91 8.13
C PHE A 188 16.14 6.98 8.85
N VAL A 189 15.19 7.59 8.13
CA VAL A 189 14.41 8.73 8.64
C VAL A 189 13.42 8.30 9.71
N PHE A 190 12.65 7.23 9.46
CA PHE A 190 11.55 6.80 10.32
C PHE A 190 11.93 5.60 11.18
N THR A 191 12.24 5.87 12.45
CA THR A 191 12.72 4.87 13.40
C THR A 191 11.75 4.67 14.55
N ASN A 192 11.85 3.51 15.18
CA ASN A 192 11.15 3.20 16.42
C ASN A 192 11.95 3.73 17.62
N ARG A 193 11.37 3.61 18.82
CA ARG A 193 12.00 4.05 20.08
C ARG A 193 13.36 3.41 20.40
N PHE A 194 13.78 2.40 19.66
CA PHE A 194 15.07 1.73 19.80
C PHE A 194 16.08 2.16 18.73
N GLY A 195 15.76 3.18 17.93
CA GLY A 195 16.61 3.66 16.85
C GLY A 195 16.64 2.79 15.59
N ASN A 196 15.80 1.76 15.50
CA ASN A 196 15.71 0.89 14.32
C ASN A 196 14.58 1.31 13.39
N PRO A 197 14.68 1.10 12.07
CA PRO A 197 13.57 1.31 11.16
C PRO A 197 12.30 0.56 11.59
N HIS A 198 11.14 1.13 11.29
CA HIS A 198 9.86 0.46 11.55
C HIS A 198 9.72 -0.80 10.69
N ASN A 199 9.17 -1.88 11.25
CA ASN A 199 8.76 -3.01 10.42
C ASN A 199 7.29 -2.88 9.98
N PRO A 200 6.91 -3.43 8.80
CA PRO A 200 5.55 -3.29 8.25
C PRO A 200 4.44 -3.79 9.19
N ALA A 201 4.71 -4.83 9.96
CA ALA A 201 3.74 -5.38 10.90
C ALA A 201 3.51 -4.44 12.11
N ALA A 202 4.58 -3.77 12.59
CA ALA A 202 4.47 -2.77 13.65
C ALA A 202 3.66 -1.56 13.18
N VAL A 203 3.90 -1.06 11.96
CA VAL A 203 3.11 0.02 11.35
C VAL A 203 1.61 -0.35 11.29
N ASN A 204 1.29 -1.54 10.79
CA ASN A 204 -0.11 -1.97 10.70
C ASN A 204 -0.77 -2.15 12.08
N ARG A 205 -0.02 -2.62 13.09
CA ARG A 205 -0.53 -2.66 14.47
C ARG A 205 -0.78 -1.27 15.03
N ALA A 206 0.10 -0.31 14.74
CA ALA A 206 -0.09 1.08 15.13
C ALA A 206 -1.33 1.69 14.49
N ILE A 207 -1.51 1.55 13.17
CA ILE A 207 -2.69 1.99 12.45
C ILE A 207 -3.95 1.42 13.08
N LYS A 208 -3.99 0.09 13.30
CA LYS A 208 -5.14 -0.56 13.94
C LYS A 208 -5.44 0.04 15.31
N ARG A 209 -4.43 0.20 16.17
CA ARG A 209 -4.61 0.77 17.51
C ARG A 209 -5.12 2.21 17.45
N ILE A 210 -4.55 3.04 16.58
CA ILE A 210 -4.96 4.44 16.39
C ILE A 210 -6.42 4.50 15.95
N VAL A 211 -6.81 3.74 14.93
CA VAL A 211 -8.17 3.71 14.41
C VAL A 211 -9.17 3.18 15.45
N ASP A 212 -8.84 2.09 16.13
CA ASP A 212 -9.72 1.51 17.16
C ASP A 212 -9.92 2.50 18.33
N THR A 213 -8.84 3.21 18.76
CA THR A 213 -8.92 4.21 19.84
C THR A 213 -9.70 5.44 19.38
N HIS A 214 -9.40 5.99 18.22
CA HIS A 214 -10.12 7.12 17.63
C HIS A 214 -11.62 6.83 17.55
N ASN A 215 -12.01 5.71 16.94
CA ASN A 215 -13.42 5.38 16.74
C ASN A 215 -14.18 5.26 18.08
N ALA A 216 -13.53 4.66 19.10
CA ALA A 216 -14.15 4.56 20.42
C ALA A 216 -14.34 5.93 21.09
N GLU A 217 -13.38 6.84 20.99
CA GLU A 217 -13.46 8.20 21.52
C GLU A 217 -14.46 9.04 20.73
N GLU A 218 -14.47 8.91 19.39
CA GLU A 218 -15.35 9.64 18.49
C GLU A 218 -16.83 9.25 18.69
N GLU A 219 -17.13 7.96 18.90
CA GLU A 219 -18.51 7.53 19.20
C GLU A 219 -19.06 8.19 20.49
N VAL A 220 -18.21 8.36 21.51
CA VAL A 220 -18.59 9.02 22.75
C VAL A 220 -18.79 10.52 22.54
N GLU A 221 -17.88 11.15 21.83
CA GLU A 221 -17.90 12.59 21.59
C GLU A 221 -19.06 13.00 20.66
N ALA A 222 -19.30 12.23 19.59
CA ALA A 222 -20.41 12.44 18.67
C ALA A 222 -21.79 12.35 19.40
N LYS A 223 -21.94 11.37 20.31
CA LYS A 223 -23.16 11.27 21.16
C LYS A 223 -23.36 12.49 22.04
N LYS A 224 -22.28 13.00 22.67
CA LYS A 224 -22.34 14.24 23.48
C LYS A 224 -22.74 15.44 22.64
N LYS A 225 -22.19 15.57 21.44
CA LYS A 225 -22.44 16.67 20.51
C LYS A 225 -23.71 16.49 19.67
N ARG A 226 -24.43 15.38 19.79
CA ARG A 226 -25.64 15.03 19.02
C ARG A 226 -25.44 15.12 17.52
N ARG A 227 -24.29 14.58 17.02
CA ARG A 227 -23.95 14.46 15.60
C ARG A 227 -23.62 13.01 15.25
N ASP A 228 -23.57 12.70 13.97
CA ASP A 228 -23.09 11.41 13.51
C ASP A 228 -21.57 11.28 13.70
N PRO A 229 -21.06 10.11 14.11
CA PRO A 229 -19.63 9.89 14.29
C PRO A 229 -18.92 9.72 12.95
N ILE A 230 -17.70 10.27 12.84
CA ILE A 230 -16.81 10.06 11.70
C ILE A 230 -16.00 8.79 11.97
N ILE A 231 -16.52 7.67 11.53
CA ILE A 231 -15.88 6.37 11.72
C ILE A 231 -14.83 6.10 10.65
N ILE A 232 -13.61 5.83 11.06
CA ILE A 232 -12.51 5.45 10.18
C ILE A 232 -12.55 3.92 10.02
N PRO A 233 -12.65 3.40 8.78
CA PRO A 233 -12.64 1.95 8.57
C PRO A 233 -11.30 1.34 8.95
N ARG A 234 -11.27 0.09 9.40
CA ARG A 234 -10.00 -0.63 9.59
C ARG A 234 -9.28 -0.81 8.28
N PHE A 235 -8.00 -0.44 8.24
CA PHE A 235 -7.18 -0.51 7.04
C PHE A 235 -5.73 -0.89 7.35
N SER A 236 -4.96 -1.21 6.31
CA SER A 236 -3.51 -1.40 6.37
C SER A 236 -2.81 -0.21 5.73
N CYS A 237 -1.52 -0.05 6.01
CA CYS A 237 -0.69 1.04 5.48
C CYS A 237 -0.79 1.21 3.93
N HIS A 238 -1.15 0.16 3.20
CA HIS A 238 -1.34 0.24 1.75
C HIS A 238 -2.51 1.17 1.34
N ILE A 239 -3.46 1.42 2.23
CA ILE A 239 -4.56 2.35 1.98
C ILE A 239 -4.07 3.80 1.89
N PHE A 240 -3.01 4.20 2.59
CA PHE A 240 -2.41 5.52 2.40
C PHE A 240 -1.99 5.74 0.94
N ARG A 241 -1.33 4.74 0.33
CA ARG A 241 -0.98 4.78 -1.08
C ARG A 241 -2.20 4.80 -2.00
N HIS A 242 -3.25 4.04 -1.69
CA HIS A 242 -4.53 4.11 -2.43
C HIS A 242 -5.16 5.49 -2.31
N THR A 243 -5.16 6.07 -1.12
CA THR A 243 -5.71 7.41 -0.86
C THR A 243 -4.94 8.48 -1.65
N PHE A 244 -3.60 8.45 -1.60
CA PHE A 244 -2.77 9.33 -2.42
C PHE A 244 -3.09 9.17 -3.91
N ALA A 245 -3.11 7.93 -4.41
CA ALA A 245 -3.39 7.66 -5.82
C ALA A 245 -4.76 8.16 -6.26
N SER A 246 -5.81 7.95 -5.45
CA SER A 246 -7.16 8.47 -5.73
C SER A 246 -7.17 10.00 -5.78
N ARG A 247 -6.55 10.68 -4.78
CA ARG A 247 -6.45 12.16 -4.77
C ARG A 247 -5.65 12.68 -5.94
N PHE A 248 -4.59 11.98 -6.33
CA PHE A 248 -3.79 12.35 -7.47
C PHE A 248 -4.57 12.20 -8.78
N CYS A 249 -5.28 11.08 -8.96
CA CYS A 249 -6.17 10.88 -10.12
C CYS A 249 -7.33 11.87 -10.19
N GLU A 250 -7.84 12.37 -9.06
CA GLU A 250 -8.88 13.40 -9.02
C GLU A 250 -8.38 14.76 -9.54
N ASN A 251 -7.07 15.05 -9.40
CA ASN A 251 -6.48 16.36 -9.69
C ASN A 251 -5.57 16.36 -10.93
N GLU A 252 -5.10 15.19 -11.39
CA GLU A 252 -4.21 15.04 -12.54
C GLU A 252 -4.86 14.16 -13.61
N THR A 253 -4.87 14.64 -14.83
CA THR A 253 -5.45 13.92 -15.98
C THR A 253 -4.43 13.16 -16.80
N ASN A 254 -3.14 13.48 -16.64
CA ASN A 254 -2.08 12.80 -17.35
C ASN A 254 -1.70 11.50 -16.65
N ILE A 255 -2.24 10.39 -17.15
CA ILE A 255 -2.03 9.05 -16.59
C ILE A 255 -0.54 8.67 -16.52
N LYS A 256 0.30 9.19 -17.45
CA LYS A 256 1.72 8.90 -17.45
C LYS A 256 2.43 9.56 -16.26
N VAL A 257 2.08 10.79 -15.92
CA VAL A 257 2.59 11.48 -14.72
C VAL A 257 2.20 10.73 -13.46
N ILE A 258 0.95 10.28 -13.38
CA ILE A 258 0.47 9.46 -12.24
C ILE A 258 1.27 8.15 -12.15
N GLN A 259 1.47 7.47 -13.28
CA GLN A 259 2.23 6.22 -13.35
C GLN A 259 3.68 6.40 -12.87
N GLU A 260 4.36 7.46 -13.31
CA GLU A 260 5.74 7.79 -12.94
C GLU A 260 5.86 8.07 -11.44
N VAL A 261 5.05 8.95 -10.89
CA VAL A 261 5.06 9.28 -9.45
C VAL A 261 4.73 8.06 -8.59
N MET A 262 3.77 7.26 -9.02
CA MET A 262 3.39 6.04 -8.32
C MET A 262 4.43 4.90 -8.47
N GLY A 263 5.29 4.94 -9.47
CA GLY A 263 6.23 3.85 -9.78
C GLY A 263 5.49 2.55 -10.13
N HIS A 264 4.45 2.64 -10.97
CA HIS A 264 3.73 1.49 -11.48
C HIS A 264 4.39 0.98 -12.77
N ALA A 265 4.89 -0.25 -12.74
CA ALA A 265 5.47 -0.90 -13.92
C ALA A 265 4.42 -1.11 -15.03
N ASP A 266 3.16 -1.36 -14.64
CA ASP A 266 2.05 -1.58 -15.55
C ASP A 266 1.02 -0.43 -15.43
N VAL A 267 0.74 0.20 -16.56
CA VAL A 267 -0.24 1.28 -16.67
C VAL A 267 -1.66 0.83 -16.31
N SER A 268 -1.98 -0.45 -16.48
CA SER A 268 -3.31 -0.98 -16.12
C SER A 268 -3.65 -0.77 -14.65
N THR A 269 -2.63 -0.83 -13.77
CA THR A 269 -2.80 -0.54 -12.33
C THR A 269 -3.23 0.91 -12.11
N THR A 270 -2.60 1.86 -12.81
CA THR A 270 -2.95 3.30 -12.73
C THR A 270 -4.34 3.55 -13.30
N MET A 271 -4.65 2.94 -14.46
CA MET A 271 -5.95 3.05 -15.12
C MET A 271 -7.11 2.56 -14.24
N ASN A 272 -6.93 1.43 -13.54
CA ASN A 272 -7.93 0.91 -12.63
C ASN A 272 -8.23 1.89 -11.47
N ILE A 273 -7.19 2.49 -10.89
CA ILE A 273 -7.35 3.49 -9.83
C ILE A 273 -8.04 4.75 -10.37
N TYR A 274 -7.64 5.20 -11.56
CA TYR A 274 -8.23 6.36 -12.23
C TYR A 274 -9.73 6.17 -12.50
N ALA A 275 -10.12 5.00 -12.98
CA ALA A 275 -11.52 4.65 -13.24
C ALA A 275 -12.36 4.57 -11.95
N GLU A 276 -11.76 4.12 -10.83
CA GLU A 276 -12.43 4.10 -9.52
C GLU A 276 -12.57 5.50 -8.89
N ALA A 277 -11.57 6.37 -9.09
CA ALA A 277 -11.53 7.71 -8.49
C ALA A 277 -12.48 8.71 -9.17
N ASN A 278 -12.79 8.50 -10.46
CA ASN A 278 -13.48 9.49 -11.28
C ASN A 278 -14.76 8.96 -11.99
N PRO A 279 -15.75 8.40 -11.27
CA PRO A 279 -17.01 7.97 -11.92
C PRO A 279 -17.79 9.15 -12.53
N GLU A 280 -17.68 10.35 -11.96
CA GLU A 280 -18.34 11.56 -12.47
C GLU A 280 -17.65 12.15 -13.70
N VAL A 281 -16.32 11.97 -13.83
CA VAL A 281 -15.56 12.41 -15.02
C VAL A 281 -16.03 11.65 -16.26
N THR A 282 -16.36 10.37 -16.14
CA THR A 282 -16.94 9.59 -17.25
C THR A 282 -18.26 10.21 -17.71
N ARG A 283 -19.14 10.59 -16.80
CA ARG A 283 -20.40 11.24 -17.10
C ARG A 283 -20.20 12.62 -17.74
N ALA A 284 -19.35 13.45 -17.14
CA ALA A 284 -19.03 14.78 -17.68
C ALA A 284 -18.35 14.70 -19.06
N SER A 285 -17.51 13.69 -19.29
CA SER A 285 -16.89 13.45 -20.60
C SER A 285 -17.92 13.06 -21.67
N ILE A 286 -18.90 12.23 -21.32
CA ILE A 286 -20.00 11.86 -22.21
C ILE A 286 -20.89 13.08 -22.50
N GLU A 287 -21.20 13.89 -21.48
CA GLU A 287 -21.97 15.13 -21.65
C GLU A 287 -21.23 16.16 -22.53
N LYS A 288 -19.90 16.27 -22.36
CA LYS A 288 -19.05 17.11 -23.22
C LYS A 288 -18.98 16.59 -24.66
N LEU A 289 -18.86 15.26 -24.81
CA LEU A 289 -18.89 14.61 -26.12
C LEU A 289 -20.24 14.86 -26.83
N ALA A 290 -21.36 14.68 -26.12
CA ALA A 290 -22.68 14.92 -26.62
C ALA A 290 -22.88 16.38 -27.11
N LYS A 291 -22.32 17.35 -26.36
CA LYS A 291 -22.34 18.77 -26.76
C LYS A 291 -21.50 19.07 -28.00
N ASN A 292 -20.41 18.32 -28.22
CA ASN A 292 -19.47 18.57 -29.32
C ASN A 292 -19.77 17.74 -30.58
N MET A 293 -20.62 16.73 -30.48
CA MET A 293 -20.91 15.84 -31.62
C MET A 293 -22.12 16.25 -32.45
N ASP A 294 -22.89 17.28 -32.06
CA ASP A 294 -24.08 17.78 -32.79
C ASP A 294 -25.03 16.64 -33.25
N ILE A 295 -25.19 15.60 -32.41
CA ILE A 295 -25.90 14.35 -32.78
C ILE A 295 -27.40 14.42 -32.44
N LEU A 296 -27.89 15.55 -31.91
CA LEU A 296 -29.31 15.74 -31.56
C LEU A 296 -29.83 17.08 -32.05
#